data_eb2dfb4627bd7a12594487e03ef14d54
#
_entry.id   eb2dfb4627bd7a12594487e03ef14d54
#
_cell.length_a   1.000
_cell.length_b   1.000
_cell.length_c   1.000
_cell.angle_alpha   90.00
_cell.angle_beta   90.00
_cell.angle_gamma   90.00
#
_symmetry.space_group_name_H-M   'P 1'
#
loop_
_entity.id
_entity.type
_entity.pdbx_description
1 polymer ?
#
loop_
_entity_poly.entity_id
_entity_poly.type
_entity_poly.pdbx_seq_one_letter_code
_entity_poly.pdbx_strand_id
1 'polypeptide(L)'
;MNTKLLMIVSAAVLAALGLLASFVPREILIVFGSRAEVLEILLVQVTGALYLGFAMLNWMARGNLIGGIYGRPVAFGNFMHFTVVAFALLKAVIAGPRPPVVVVGATMYGAFCVGFGWVLFTPPHSVARPAE
;
A
#
# COMPACT_ATOMS: atom_id res chain seq x y z
N MET A 1 -2.76 -13.83 12.22
CA MET A 1 -3.33 -12.77 11.36
C MET A 1 -3.76 -13.37 10.03
N ASN A 2 -4.91 -13.02 9.50
CA ASN A 2 -5.39 -13.55 8.21
C ASN A 2 -4.69 -12.83 7.05
N THR A 3 -3.60 -13.43 6.54
CA THR A 3 -2.79 -12.87 5.44
C THR A 3 -3.61 -12.66 4.16
N LYS A 4 -4.58 -13.54 3.89
CA LYS A 4 -5.49 -13.41 2.75
C LYS A 4 -6.33 -12.13 2.84
N LEU A 5 -6.86 -11.81 4.03
CA LEU A 5 -7.63 -10.59 4.25
C LEU A 5 -6.74 -9.34 4.06
N LEU A 6 -5.53 -9.35 4.63
CA LEU A 6 -4.56 -8.25 4.44
C LEU A 6 -4.30 -7.98 2.96
N MET A 7 -4.08 -9.04 2.16
CA MET A 7 -3.85 -8.92 0.72
C MET A 7 -5.07 -8.38 -0.04
N ILE A 8 -6.27 -8.85 0.30
CA ILE A 8 -7.51 -8.39 -0.35
C ILE A 8 -7.76 -6.91 -0.04
N VAL A 9 -7.64 -6.52 1.23
CA VAL A 9 -7.91 -5.13 1.65
C VAL A 9 -6.87 -4.18 1.06
N SER A 10 -5.58 -4.54 1.10
CA SER A 10 -4.54 -3.72 0.48
C SER A 10 -4.70 -3.62 -1.04
N ALA A 11 -5.10 -4.71 -1.71
CA ALA A 11 -5.40 -4.69 -3.14
C ALA A 11 -6.57 -3.74 -3.47
N ALA A 12 -7.66 -3.81 -2.71
CA ALA A 12 -8.83 -2.96 -2.92
C ALA A 12 -8.49 -1.46 -2.70
N VAL A 13 -7.77 -1.16 -1.63
CA VAL A 13 -7.33 0.22 -1.32
C VAL A 13 -6.42 0.76 -2.41
N LEU A 14 -5.39 0.00 -2.79
CA LEU A 14 -4.45 0.43 -3.83
C LEU A 14 -5.12 0.53 -5.21
N ALA A 15 -6.09 -0.34 -5.52
CA ALA A 15 -6.88 -0.23 -6.74
C ALA A 15 -7.68 1.06 -6.76
N ALA A 16 -8.38 1.40 -5.67
CA ALA A 16 -9.17 2.63 -5.58
C ALA A 16 -8.27 3.87 -5.72
N LEU A 17 -7.15 3.93 -4.98
CA LEU A 17 -6.19 5.03 -5.08
C LEU A 17 -5.56 5.11 -6.47
N GLY A 18 -5.23 3.97 -7.07
CA GLY A 18 -4.64 3.89 -8.41
C GLY A 18 -5.59 4.36 -9.49
N LEU A 19 -6.87 3.97 -9.43
CA LEU A 19 -7.89 4.46 -10.36
C LEU A 19 -8.08 5.97 -10.23
N LEU A 20 -8.23 6.48 -9.01
CA LEU A 20 -8.37 7.92 -8.78
C LEU A 20 -7.16 8.69 -9.32
N ALA A 21 -5.95 8.28 -8.98
CA ALA A 21 -4.73 8.94 -9.42
C ALA A 21 -4.51 8.87 -10.95
N SER A 22 -4.96 7.79 -11.59
CA SER A 22 -4.81 7.63 -13.04
C SER A 22 -5.83 8.41 -13.85
N PHE A 23 -7.08 8.50 -13.38
CA PHE A 23 -8.19 9.04 -14.19
C PHE A 23 -8.64 10.44 -13.76
N VAL A 24 -8.41 10.85 -12.51
CA VAL A 24 -8.78 12.17 -11.99
C VAL A 24 -7.61 12.88 -11.27
N PRO A 25 -6.38 12.87 -11.87
CA PRO A 25 -5.20 13.45 -11.23
C PRO A 25 -5.30 14.95 -11.00
N ARG A 26 -5.94 15.66 -11.92
CA ARG A 26 -6.11 17.12 -11.86
C ARG A 26 -6.99 17.52 -10.69
N GLU A 27 -8.09 16.83 -10.49
CA GLU A 27 -9.05 17.09 -9.42
C GLU A 27 -8.40 16.83 -8.04
N ILE A 28 -7.60 15.75 -7.94
CA ILE A 28 -6.82 15.45 -6.75
C ILE A 28 -5.87 16.60 -6.43
N LEU A 29 -5.09 17.07 -7.41
CA LEU A 29 -4.13 18.16 -7.23
C LEU A 29 -4.81 19.46 -6.80
N ILE A 30 -5.96 19.79 -7.40
CA ILE A 30 -6.74 20.99 -7.05
C ILE A 30 -7.23 20.91 -5.59
N VAL A 31 -7.73 19.75 -5.14
CA VAL A 31 -8.15 19.55 -3.74
C VAL A 31 -6.98 19.76 -2.75
N PHE A 32 -5.75 19.44 -3.16
CA PHE A 32 -4.54 19.69 -2.37
C PHE A 32 -3.97 21.13 -2.54
N GLY A 33 -4.66 21.99 -3.28
CA GLY A 33 -4.27 23.41 -3.47
C GLY A 33 -3.19 23.61 -4.52
N SER A 34 -2.90 22.62 -5.35
CA SER A 34 -1.97 22.73 -6.48
C SER A 34 -2.65 23.40 -7.69
N ARG A 35 -1.84 24.01 -8.54
CA ARG A 35 -2.27 24.55 -9.85
C ARG A 35 -2.48 23.45 -10.90
N ALA A 36 -2.17 22.19 -10.57
CA ALA A 36 -2.26 21.03 -11.46
C ALA A 36 -1.46 21.23 -12.76
N GLU A 37 -0.20 21.54 -12.63
CA GLU A 37 0.72 21.67 -13.76
C GLU A 37 0.97 20.30 -14.43
N VAL A 38 1.40 20.32 -15.68
CA VAL A 38 1.55 19.11 -16.50
C VAL A 38 2.44 18.07 -15.83
N LEU A 39 3.57 18.46 -15.25
CA LEU A 39 4.48 17.55 -14.58
C LEU A 39 3.86 16.93 -13.33
N GLU A 40 3.11 17.69 -12.54
CA GLU A 40 2.42 17.21 -11.35
C GLU A 40 1.35 16.18 -11.73
N ILE A 41 0.57 16.45 -12.78
CA ILE A 41 -0.43 15.53 -13.32
C ILE A 41 0.24 14.21 -13.74
N LEU A 42 1.33 14.28 -14.49
CA LEU A 42 2.07 13.08 -14.91
C LEU A 42 2.61 12.27 -13.74
N LEU A 43 3.17 12.93 -12.72
CA LEU A 43 3.66 12.24 -11.51
C LEU A 43 2.54 11.54 -10.76
N VAL A 44 1.37 12.15 -10.64
CA VAL A 44 0.20 11.52 -10.02
C VAL A 44 -0.27 10.33 -10.84
N GLN A 45 -0.32 10.44 -12.18
CA GLN A 45 -0.72 9.33 -13.06
C GLN A 45 0.27 8.15 -13.00
N VAL A 46 1.58 8.42 -12.99
CA VAL A 46 2.61 7.38 -12.83
C VAL A 46 2.46 6.68 -11.47
N THR A 47 2.21 7.45 -10.42
CA THR A 47 1.93 6.88 -9.08
C THR A 47 0.67 6.03 -9.11
N GLY A 48 -0.38 6.47 -9.81
CA GLY A 48 -1.60 5.69 -10.02
C GLY A 48 -1.35 4.36 -10.70
N ALA A 49 -0.52 4.34 -11.75
CA ALA A 49 -0.13 3.12 -12.45
C ALA A 49 0.63 2.14 -11.53
N LEU A 50 1.54 2.64 -10.70
CA LEU A 50 2.24 1.83 -9.70
C LEU A 50 1.28 1.24 -8.66
N TYR A 51 0.30 2.01 -8.19
CA TYR A 51 -0.73 1.51 -7.27
C TYR A 51 -1.57 0.40 -7.90
N LEU A 52 -1.98 0.55 -9.17
CA LEU A 52 -2.70 -0.50 -9.89
C LEU A 52 -1.86 -1.77 -10.06
N GLY A 53 -0.56 -1.63 -10.32
CA GLY A 53 0.38 -2.75 -10.37
C GLY A 53 0.45 -3.49 -9.03
N PHE A 54 0.62 -2.79 -7.92
CA PHE A 54 0.61 -3.39 -6.58
C PHE A 54 -0.75 -4.00 -6.22
N ALA A 55 -1.85 -3.34 -6.59
CA ALA A 55 -3.19 -3.88 -6.38
C ALA A 55 -3.39 -5.22 -7.07
N MET A 56 -2.99 -5.32 -8.35
CA MET A 56 -3.06 -6.56 -9.11
C MET A 56 -2.17 -7.65 -8.52
N LEU A 57 -0.93 -7.30 -8.15
CA LEU A 57 0.02 -8.21 -7.53
C LEU A 57 -0.55 -8.78 -6.21
N ASN A 58 -1.11 -7.92 -5.35
CA ASN A 58 -1.72 -8.33 -4.09
C ASN A 58 -2.97 -9.19 -4.31
N TRP A 59 -3.80 -8.83 -5.28
CA TRP A 59 -4.98 -9.60 -5.64
C TRP A 59 -4.62 -11.01 -6.14
N MET A 60 -3.63 -11.14 -6.99
CA MET A 60 -3.18 -12.43 -7.50
C MET A 60 -2.52 -13.29 -6.42
N ALA A 61 -1.74 -12.69 -5.54
CA ALA A 61 -1.02 -13.38 -4.48
C ALA A 61 -1.87 -13.72 -3.25
N ARG A 62 -3.15 -13.27 -3.18
CA ARG A 62 -4.02 -13.45 -1.99
C ARG A 62 -4.27 -14.90 -1.56
N GLY A 63 -4.09 -15.85 -2.48
CA GLY A 63 -4.23 -17.30 -2.21
C GLY A 63 -2.95 -17.99 -1.78
N ASN A 64 -1.80 -17.32 -1.88
CA ASN A 64 -0.50 -17.90 -1.60
C ASN A 64 -0.14 -17.77 -0.12
N LEU A 65 0.73 -18.67 0.36
CA LEU A 65 1.32 -18.57 1.69
C LEU A 65 2.36 -17.42 1.71
N ILE A 66 1.94 -16.22 2.08
CA ILE A 66 2.73 -14.98 1.89
C ILE A 66 3.98 -14.94 2.78
N GLY A 67 4.02 -15.71 3.87
CA GLY A 67 5.23 -15.91 4.69
C GLY A 67 6.20 -16.96 4.14
N GLY A 68 5.83 -17.72 3.10
CA GLY A 68 6.68 -18.71 2.45
C GLY A 68 7.71 -18.12 1.49
N ILE A 69 8.66 -18.94 1.04
CA ILE A 69 9.80 -18.52 0.20
C ILE A 69 9.33 -17.76 -1.06
N TYR A 70 8.26 -18.22 -1.71
CA TYR A 70 7.71 -17.61 -2.93
C TYR A 70 6.87 -16.36 -2.66
N GLY A 71 6.32 -16.21 -1.46
CA GLY A 71 5.52 -15.05 -1.07
C GLY A 71 6.34 -13.91 -0.46
N ARG A 72 7.59 -14.15 -0.05
CA ARG A 72 8.46 -13.15 0.58
C ARG A 72 8.71 -11.91 -0.28
N PRO A 73 9.00 -12.00 -1.59
CA PRO A 73 9.18 -10.79 -2.40
C PRO A 73 7.95 -9.89 -2.43
N VAL A 74 6.75 -10.48 -2.48
CA VAL A 74 5.49 -9.76 -2.43
C VAL A 74 5.30 -9.05 -1.08
N ALA A 75 5.54 -9.76 0.02
CA ALA A 75 5.45 -9.19 1.36
C ALA A 75 6.47 -8.07 1.56
N PHE A 76 7.70 -8.26 1.09
CA PHE A 76 8.77 -7.27 1.20
C PHE A 76 8.47 -6.01 0.36
N GLY A 77 8.04 -6.17 -0.90
CA GLY A 77 7.65 -5.06 -1.76
C GLY A 77 6.53 -4.22 -1.15
N ASN A 78 5.50 -4.87 -0.62
CA ASN A 78 4.42 -4.17 0.09
C ASN A 78 4.91 -3.49 1.37
N PHE A 79 5.71 -4.17 2.18
CA PHE A 79 6.28 -3.59 3.39
C PHE A 79 7.09 -2.33 3.09
N MET A 80 7.96 -2.36 2.09
CA MET A 80 8.75 -1.19 1.67
C MET A 80 7.86 -0.07 1.17
N HIS A 81 6.88 -0.38 0.29
CA HIS A 81 5.95 0.60 -0.22
C HIS A 81 5.18 1.32 0.92
N PHE A 82 4.52 0.55 1.78
CA PHE A 82 3.73 1.12 2.87
C PHE A 82 4.59 1.84 3.91
N THR A 83 5.82 1.37 4.18
CA THR A 83 6.74 2.00 5.12
C THR A 83 7.19 3.38 4.61
N VAL A 84 7.68 3.46 3.38
CA VAL A 84 8.20 4.71 2.81
C VAL A 84 7.09 5.76 2.74
N VAL A 85 5.89 5.39 2.28
CA VAL A 85 4.76 6.31 2.19
C VAL A 85 4.25 6.71 3.58
N ALA A 86 4.19 5.77 4.54
CA ALA A 86 3.80 6.07 5.92
C ALA A 86 4.74 7.10 6.55
N PHE A 87 6.06 6.96 6.38
CA PHE A 87 7.03 7.95 6.88
C PHE A 87 6.89 9.31 6.19
N ALA A 88 6.67 9.34 4.88
CA ALA A 88 6.43 10.59 4.15
C ALA A 88 5.19 11.32 4.66
N LEU A 89 4.08 10.60 4.83
CA LEU A 89 2.83 11.16 5.36
C LEU A 89 2.97 11.59 6.82
N LEU A 90 3.64 10.80 7.66
CA LEU A 90 3.90 11.14 9.06
C LEU A 90 4.74 12.42 9.16
N LYS A 91 5.78 12.54 8.35
CA LYS A 91 6.59 13.77 8.26
C LYS A 91 5.72 14.97 7.88
N ALA A 92 4.83 14.82 6.91
CA ALA A 92 3.90 15.88 6.51
C ALA A 92 2.93 16.26 7.64
N VAL A 93 2.41 15.28 8.41
CA VAL A 93 1.55 15.54 9.58
C VAL A 93 2.28 16.29 10.69
N ILE A 94 3.58 16.04 10.88
CA ILE A 94 4.39 16.69 11.93
C ILE A 94 4.80 18.09 11.51
N ALA A 95 5.10 18.32 10.23
CA ALA A 95 5.74 19.53 9.74
C ALA A 95 4.78 20.73 9.55
N GLY A 96 3.46 20.55 9.50
CA GLY A 96 2.57 21.65 9.17
C GLY A 96 1.07 21.42 9.42
N PRO A 97 0.22 22.13 8.68
CA PRO A 97 -1.23 21.96 8.74
C PRO A 97 -1.58 20.48 8.55
N ARG A 98 -2.54 19.98 9.32
CA ARG A 98 -2.93 18.58 9.34
C ARG A 98 -4.24 18.36 8.58
N PRO A 99 -4.26 18.39 7.24
CA PRO A 99 -5.47 18.10 6.49
C PRO A 99 -5.97 16.69 6.86
N PRO A 100 -7.25 16.50 7.12
CA PRO A 100 -7.80 15.20 7.53
C PRO A 100 -7.41 14.05 6.61
N VAL A 101 -7.34 14.30 5.30
CA VAL A 101 -6.94 13.31 4.29
C VAL A 101 -5.51 12.81 4.50
N VAL A 102 -4.57 13.68 4.89
CA VAL A 102 -3.18 13.29 5.17
C VAL A 102 -3.09 12.45 6.45
N VAL A 103 -3.86 12.81 7.48
CA VAL A 103 -3.93 12.06 8.74
C VAL A 103 -4.52 10.66 8.50
N VAL A 104 -5.63 10.58 7.78
CA VAL A 104 -6.26 9.29 7.40
C VAL A 104 -5.28 8.45 6.57
N GLY A 105 -4.62 9.06 5.60
CA GLY A 105 -3.59 8.40 4.80
C GLY A 105 -2.45 7.85 5.67
N ALA A 106 -1.90 8.67 6.56
CA ALA A 106 -0.80 8.26 7.46
C ALA A 106 -1.22 7.07 8.35
N THR A 107 -2.43 7.09 8.90
CA THR A 107 -2.97 6.01 9.72
C THR A 107 -3.16 4.73 8.91
N MET A 108 -3.74 4.83 7.73
CA MET A 108 -3.99 3.70 6.84
C MET A 108 -2.68 3.04 6.37
N TYR A 109 -1.73 3.84 5.89
CA TYR A 109 -0.43 3.33 5.45
C TYR A 109 0.39 2.77 6.62
N GLY A 110 0.30 3.38 7.80
CA GLY A 110 0.90 2.87 9.03
C GLY A 110 0.34 1.50 9.42
N ALA A 111 -0.98 1.33 9.35
CA ALA A 111 -1.62 0.04 9.62
C ALA A 111 -1.17 -1.07 8.65
N PHE A 112 -1.08 -0.77 7.35
CA PHE A 112 -0.54 -1.72 6.37
C PHE A 112 0.94 -2.00 6.58
N CYS A 113 1.75 -0.99 6.93
CA CYS A 113 3.17 -1.17 7.26
C CYS A 113 3.33 -2.16 8.41
N VAL A 114 2.59 -2.01 9.51
CA VAL A 114 2.60 -2.95 10.64
C VAL A 114 2.12 -4.33 10.20
N GLY A 115 1.04 -4.41 9.42
CA GLY A 115 0.48 -5.67 8.94
C GLY A 115 1.47 -6.46 8.08
N PHE A 116 2.08 -5.83 7.08
CA PHE A 116 3.07 -6.50 6.23
C PHE A 116 4.39 -6.76 6.95
N GLY A 117 4.80 -5.88 7.87
CA GLY A 117 5.94 -6.12 8.76
C GLY A 117 5.72 -7.37 9.61
N TRP A 118 4.55 -7.52 10.21
CA TRP A 118 4.21 -8.72 10.98
C TRP A 118 4.36 -9.99 10.13
N VAL A 119 3.78 -9.99 8.92
CA VAL A 119 3.86 -11.15 8.01
C VAL A 119 5.30 -11.47 7.61
N LEU A 120 6.12 -10.45 7.38
CA LEU A 120 7.49 -10.60 6.91
C LEU A 120 8.41 -11.17 8.00
N PHE A 121 8.23 -10.74 9.25
CA PHE A 121 9.10 -11.08 10.37
C PHE A 121 8.57 -12.23 11.25
N THR A 122 7.34 -12.69 11.01
CA THR A 122 6.79 -13.86 11.71
C THR A 122 6.95 -15.10 10.82
N PRO A 123 7.69 -16.14 11.27
CA PRO A 123 7.82 -17.35 10.48
C PRO A 123 6.45 -18.00 10.28
N PRO A 124 6.14 -18.57 9.09
CA PRO A 124 4.93 -19.33 8.88
C PRO A 124 4.94 -20.54 9.83
N HIS A 125 3.84 -20.77 10.53
CA HIS A 125 3.69 -22.01 11.30
C HIS A 125 3.83 -23.18 10.32
N SER A 126 4.88 -23.98 10.49
CA SER A 126 5.02 -25.25 9.78
C SER A 126 3.83 -26.11 10.19
N VAL A 127 2.98 -26.43 9.24
CA VAL A 127 2.03 -27.55 9.42
C VAL A 127 2.93 -28.76 9.64
N ALA A 128 2.99 -29.24 10.89
CA ALA A 128 3.68 -30.48 11.22
C ALA A 128 3.14 -31.56 10.26
N ARG A 129 4.01 -32.10 9.39
CA ARG A 129 3.66 -33.32 8.66
C ARG A 129 3.36 -34.37 9.72
N PRO A 130 2.22 -35.08 9.61
CA PRO A 130 2.02 -36.29 10.40
C PRO A 130 3.21 -37.22 10.09
N ALA A 131 3.85 -37.73 11.12
CA ALA A 131 4.86 -38.80 10.99
C ALA A 131 4.16 -40.02 10.37
N GLU A 132 4.61 -40.44 9.17
CA GLU A 132 4.26 -41.72 8.59
C GLU A 132 4.98 -42.84 9.35
#